data_bd9f0d2e3a9b6dd8bb11c8ef493c2553
#
_entry.id   bd9f0d2e3a9b6dd8bb11c8ef493c2553
#
_cell.length_a   1.000
_cell.length_b   1.000
_cell.length_c   1.000
_cell.angle_alpha   90.00
_cell.angle_beta   90.00
_cell.angle_gamma   90.00
#
_symmetry.space_group_name_H-M   'P 1'
#
loop_
_entity.id
_entity.type
_entity.pdbx_description
1 polymer ?
#
loop_
_entity_poly.entity_id
_entity_poly.type
_entity_poly.pdbx_seq_one_letter_code
_entity_poly.pdbx_strand_id
1 'polypeptide(L)'
;PTATINQVNDMLQGATLYVVLDNNPINDYNSEIRKAVEKNWTLTPFKFIHLDVLDSTKLQNPKNAFLTPVTMVFGEDKDSVKYMFLSLLIGGEYETINDLPEVCTFPLCYEGSDEFEMTYKLPAIIAFFNKHVQAIQSNPALLKDKKFASYTKKKKSISGKTIYLVKDEQSPLFDEASEISAINPLAKVSVCEDRDALGKVIRRKEANALFLHIVGWTDEEMVQNGEMIPGRCYKILLD
;
A
#
# COMPACT_ATOMS: atom_id res chain seq x y z
N PRO A 1 15.16 -6.73 7.13
CA PRO A 1 16.04 -7.07 5.99
C PRO A 1 15.24 -7.24 4.71
N THR A 2 15.86 -7.08 3.53
CA THR A 2 15.22 -7.31 2.24
C THR A 2 15.31 -8.80 1.89
N ALA A 3 14.21 -9.37 1.36
CA ALA A 3 14.18 -10.75 0.89
C ALA A 3 15.13 -10.96 -0.30
N THR A 4 15.62 -12.18 -0.44
CA THR A 4 16.40 -12.61 -1.62
C THR A 4 15.46 -13.17 -2.69
N ILE A 5 15.92 -13.21 -3.94
CA ILE A 5 15.13 -13.80 -5.03
C ILE A 5 14.85 -15.29 -4.81
N ASN A 6 15.76 -16.02 -4.16
CA ASN A 6 15.54 -17.42 -3.83
C ASN A 6 14.39 -17.56 -2.81
N GLN A 7 14.35 -16.74 -1.77
CA GLN A 7 13.24 -16.74 -0.81
C GLN A 7 11.90 -16.42 -1.48
N VAL A 8 11.87 -15.45 -2.41
CA VAL A 8 10.64 -15.14 -3.17
C VAL A 8 10.21 -16.32 -4.03
N ASN A 9 11.15 -16.98 -4.72
CA ASN A 9 10.84 -18.16 -5.53
C ASN A 9 10.33 -19.32 -4.67
N ASP A 10 10.95 -19.58 -3.52
CA ASP A 10 10.53 -20.62 -2.58
C ASP A 10 9.13 -20.31 -2.03
N MET A 11 8.86 -19.05 -1.69
CA MET A 11 7.51 -18.60 -1.28
C MET A 11 6.48 -18.92 -2.37
N LEU A 12 6.77 -18.61 -3.62
CA LEU A 12 5.84 -18.84 -4.73
C LEU A 12 5.63 -20.32 -5.07
N GLN A 13 6.56 -21.20 -4.69
CA GLN A 13 6.47 -22.65 -4.93
C GLN A 13 5.61 -23.40 -3.92
N GLY A 14 5.06 -22.76 -2.90
CA GLY A 14 4.14 -23.45 -2.00
C GLY A 14 4.03 -22.91 -0.58
N ALA A 15 4.45 -21.68 -0.35
CA ALA A 15 4.19 -21.05 0.94
C ALA A 15 2.70 -20.74 1.15
N THR A 16 2.27 -20.72 2.40
CA THR A 16 0.96 -20.20 2.79
C THR A 16 1.11 -18.73 3.17
N LEU A 17 0.33 -17.86 2.52
CA LEU A 17 0.22 -16.46 2.92
C LEU A 17 -0.71 -16.32 4.11
N TYR A 18 -0.20 -15.87 5.24
CA TYR A 18 -1.02 -15.46 6.39
C TYR A 18 -1.33 -13.97 6.28
N VAL A 19 -2.60 -13.66 6.09
CA VAL A 19 -3.10 -12.27 6.07
C VAL A 19 -3.46 -11.90 7.50
N VAL A 20 -2.71 -10.97 8.08
CA VAL A 20 -2.85 -10.58 9.48
C VAL A 20 -3.98 -9.58 9.62
N LEU A 21 -4.93 -9.93 10.47
CA LEU A 21 -6.10 -9.14 10.82
C LEU A 21 -5.84 -8.37 12.11
N ASP A 22 -6.46 -7.21 12.23
CA ASP A 22 -6.52 -6.48 13.49
C ASP A 22 -7.33 -7.26 14.53
N ASN A 23 -6.94 -7.12 15.80
CA ASN A 23 -7.65 -7.77 16.91
C ASN A 23 -9.03 -7.16 17.21
N ASN A 24 -9.27 -5.93 16.74
CA ASN A 24 -10.59 -5.32 16.83
C ASN A 24 -11.52 -5.89 15.73
N PRO A 25 -12.52 -6.71 16.08
CA PRO A 25 -13.36 -7.38 15.09
C PRO A 25 -14.31 -6.43 14.34
N ILE A 26 -14.48 -5.20 14.83
CA ILE A 26 -15.48 -4.25 14.31
C ILE A 26 -14.86 -3.29 13.28
N ASN A 27 -13.55 -3.39 13.03
CA ASN A 27 -12.93 -2.47 12.10
C ASN A 27 -13.18 -2.86 10.63
N ASP A 28 -13.30 -1.84 9.78
CA ASP A 28 -13.55 -2.04 8.34
C ASP A 28 -12.34 -2.69 7.63
N TYR A 29 -11.13 -2.50 8.16
CA TYR A 29 -9.92 -3.12 7.61
C TYR A 29 -10.07 -4.63 7.48
N ASN A 30 -10.50 -5.32 8.55
CA ASN A 30 -10.65 -6.78 8.55
C ASN A 30 -11.62 -7.27 7.47
N SER A 31 -12.72 -6.56 7.28
CA SER A 31 -13.71 -6.88 6.26
C SER A 31 -13.16 -6.64 4.86
N GLU A 32 -12.55 -5.48 4.63
CA GLU A 32 -12.11 -5.08 3.30
C GLU A 32 -10.83 -5.81 2.86
N ILE A 33 -9.87 -6.09 3.78
CA ILE A 33 -8.67 -6.86 3.42
C ILE A 33 -9.01 -8.31 3.03
N ARG A 34 -10.01 -8.94 3.71
CA ARG A 34 -10.50 -10.28 3.32
C ARG A 34 -11.01 -10.27 1.88
N LYS A 35 -11.94 -9.38 1.55
CA LYS A 35 -12.50 -9.23 0.21
C LYS A 35 -11.43 -8.93 -0.84
N ALA A 36 -10.48 -8.06 -0.48
CA ALA A 36 -9.40 -7.66 -1.37
C ALA A 36 -8.48 -8.84 -1.72
N VAL A 37 -8.07 -9.61 -0.70
CA VAL A 37 -7.18 -10.76 -0.89
C VAL A 37 -7.90 -11.89 -1.64
N GLU A 38 -9.11 -12.26 -1.23
CA GLU A 38 -9.91 -13.30 -1.89
C GLU A 38 -10.09 -13.04 -3.40
N LYS A 39 -10.21 -11.77 -3.78
CA LYS A 39 -10.47 -11.38 -5.18
C LYS A 39 -9.22 -11.13 -6.01
N ASN A 40 -8.12 -10.73 -5.39
CA ASN A 40 -6.97 -10.18 -6.13
C ASN A 40 -5.64 -10.90 -5.86
N TRP A 41 -5.52 -11.73 -4.80
CA TRP A 41 -4.33 -12.53 -4.56
C TRP A 41 -4.44 -13.91 -5.21
N THR A 42 -3.51 -14.23 -6.10
CA THR A 42 -3.54 -15.49 -6.89
C THR A 42 -2.23 -16.26 -6.85
N LEU A 43 -1.22 -15.77 -6.13
CA LEU A 43 0.14 -16.31 -6.23
C LEU A 43 0.36 -17.54 -5.34
N THR A 44 -0.27 -17.57 -4.16
CA THR A 44 -0.10 -18.64 -3.17
C THR A 44 -1.44 -18.91 -2.47
N PRO A 45 -1.62 -20.09 -1.86
CA PRO A 45 -2.69 -20.30 -0.89
C PRO A 45 -2.61 -19.27 0.24
N PHE A 46 -3.73 -18.88 0.81
CA PHE A 46 -3.77 -17.91 1.91
C PHE A 46 -4.71 -18.33 3.03
N LYS A 47 -4.45 -17.80 4.23
CA LYS A 47 -5.28 -17.92 5.42
C LYS A 47 -5.32 -16.59 6.15
N PHE A 48 -6.44 -16.32 6.81
CA PHE A 48 -6.58 -15.15 7.69
C PHE A 48 -6.24 -15.54 9.12
N ILE A 49 -5.49 -14.69 9.81
CA ILE A 49 -5.06 -14.91 11.20
C ILE A 49 -5.15 -13.59 11.95
N HIS A 50 -5.63 -13.62 13.19
CA HIS A 50 -5.56 -12.44 14.05
C HIS A 50 -4.15 -12.26 14.62
N LEU A 51 -3.77 -11.03 14.88
CA LEU A 51 -2.43 -10.67 15.33
C LEU A 51 -2.04 -11.36 16.65
N ASP A 52 -2.99 -11.52 17.57
CA ASP A 52 -2.79 -12.18 18.86
C ASP A 52 -2.51 -13.69 18.76
N VAL A 53 -2.84 -14.30 17.63
CA VAL A 53 -2.60 -15.74 17.35
C VAL A 53 -1.31 -15.97 16.57
N LEU A 54 -0.63 -14.89 16.19
CA LEU A 54 0.64 -14.94 15.45
C LEU A 54 1.78 -15.25 16.42
N ASP A 55 2.18 -16.51 16.48
CA ASP A 55 3.25 -17.01 17.35
C ASP A 55 4.59 -17.16 16.61
N SER A 56 5.67 -17.32 17.39
CA SER A 56 7.02 -17.52 16.87
C SER A 56 7.15 -18.75 15.97
N THR A 57 6.39 -19.81 16.22
CA THR A 57 6.44 -21.05 15.41
C THR A 57 6.01 -20.78 13.97
N LYS A 58 5.03 -19.89 13.78
CA LYS A 58 4.60 -19.49 12.43
C LYS A 58 5.64 -18.58 11.77
N LEU A 59 6.22 -17.65 12.53
CA LEU A 59 7.26 -16.73 12.02
C LEU A 59 8.51 -17.50 11.58
N GLN A 60 8.89 -18.54 12.33
CA GLN A 60 10.10 -19.33 12.08
C GLN A 60 9.98 -20.32 10.93
N ASN A 61 8.81 -20.48 10.33
CA ASN A 61 8.61 -21.40 9.23
C ASN A 61 8.84 -20.71 7.88
N PRO A 62 9.88 -21.08 7.10
CA PRO A 62 10.17 -20.47 5.80
C PRO A 62 9.11 -20.76 4.72
N LYS A 63 8.18 -21.69 4.99
CA LYS A 63 7.01 -21.95 4.12
C LYS A 63 5.82 -21.05 4.45
N ASN A 64 6.00 -20.06 5.29
CA ASN A 64 4.99 -19.07 5.59
C ASN A 64 5.40 -17.73 5.03
N ALA A 65 4.43 -16.98 4.55
CA ALA A 65 4.54 -15.57 4.23
C ALA A 65 3.47 -14.80 4.98
N PHE A 66 3.70 -13.52 5.20
CA PHE A 66 2.80 -12.69 6.01
C PHE A 66 2.48 -11.40 5.25
N LEU A 67 1.21 -11.10 5.11
CA LEU A 67 0.74 -9.80 4.68
C LEU A 67 0.18 -9.09 5.91
N THR A 68 0.88 -8.07 6.38
CA THR A 68 0.61 -7.46 7.68
C THR A 68 0.80 -5.95 7.67
N PRO A 69 -0.07 -5.19 8.34
CA PRO A 69 0.22 -3.81 8.68
C PRO A 69 1.45 -3.74 9.58
N VAL A 70 2.34 -2.79 9.29
CA VAL A 70 3.51 -2.47 10.12
C VAL A 70 3.60 -0.98 10.32
N THR A 71 3.92 -0.56 11.55
CA THR A 71 4.12 0.84 11.88
C THR A 71 5.59 1.20 11.72
N MET A 72 5.88 2.28 11.03
CA MET A 72 7.23 2.80 10.82
C MET A 72 7.35 4.24 11.32
N VAL A 73 8.46 4.52 11.98
CA VAL A 73 8.90 5.86 12.33
C VAL A 73 10.20 6.13 11.59
N PHE A 74 10.29 7.26 10.89
CA PHE A 74 11.52 7.65 10.23
C PHE A 74 12.36 8.50 11.18
N GLY A 75 13.58 8.03 11.46
CA GLY A 75 14.47 8.68 12.43
C GLY A 75 14.91 10.10 12.07
N GLU A 76 14.68 10.53 10.82
CA GLU A 76 14.94 11.88 10.34
C GLU A 76 13.74 12.82 10.56
N ASP A 77 12.57 12.30 10.88
CA ASP A 77 11.35 13.08 11.11
C ASP A 77 11.36 13.58 12.56
N LYS A 78 11.45 14.91 12.75
CA LYS A 78 11.60 15.54 14.06
C LYS A 78 10.46 15.23 15.03
N ASP A 79 9.28 14.97 14.52
CA ASP A 79 8.06 14.79 15.32
C ASP A 79 7.64 13.34 15.49
N SER A 80 8.50 12.38 15.10
CA SER A 80 8.28 10.94 15.30
C SER A 80 6.93 10.45 14.74
N VAL A 81 6.47 11.04 13.63
CA VAL A 81 5.21 10.65 12.99
C VAL A 81 5.26 9.18 12.61
N LYS A 82 4.22 8.47 12.96
CA LYS A 82 4.08 7.06 12.65
C LYS A 82 3.30 6.89 11.35
N TYR A 83 3.88 6.13 10.45
CA TYR A 83 3.23 5.74 9.21
C TYR A 83 2.88 4.26 9.28
N MET A 84 1.70 3.91 8.81
CA MET A 84 1.27 2.52 8.65
C MET A 84 1.54 2.08 7.22
N PHE A 85 2.21 0.95 7.07
CA PHE A 85 2.47 0.31 5.79
C PHE A 85 1.87 -1.09 5.79
N LEU A 86 1.44 -1.56 4.64
CA LEU A 86 1.15 -2.96 4.41
C LEU A 86 2.42 -3.62 3.87
N SER A 87 2.93 -4.64 4.56
CA SER A 87 4.16 -5.33 4.19
C SER A 87 3.94 -6.80 3.87
N LEU A 88 4.58 -7.28 2.81
CA LEU A 88 4.70 -8.69 2.48
C LEU A 88 6.06 -9.20 2.97
N LEU A 89 6.03 -10.08 3.94
CA LEU A 89 7.19 -10.61 4.65
C LEU A 89 7.27 -12.13 4.44
N ILE A 90 8.47 -12.69 4.53
CA ILE A 90 8.70 -14.14 4.43
C ILE A 90 9.19 -14.67 5.77
N GLY A 91 8.62 -15.79 6.22
CA GLY A 91 9.04 -16.49 7.42
C GLY A 91 10.44 -17.09 7.30
N GLY A 92 11.04 -17.43 8.45
CA GLY A 92 12.37 -17.99 8.52
C GLY A 92 12.84 -18.08 9.97
N GLU A 93 14.12 -18.31 10.21
CA GLU A 93 14.70 -18.40 11.55
C GLU A 93 14.81 -17.01 12.23
N TYR A 94 13.66 -16.37 12.45
CA TYR A 94 13.55 -15.03 13.02
C TYR A 94 12.63 -15.05 14.26
N GLU A 95 12.93 -14.21 15.24
CA GLU A 95 12.18 -14.19 16.50
C GLU A 95 10.98 -13.27 16.45
N THR A 96 11.07 -12.16 15.71
CA THR A 96 10.01 -11.16 15.64
C THR A 96 9.61 -10.85 14.19
N ILE A 97 8.40 -10.34 14.02
CA ILE A 97 7.88 -9.94 12.71
C ILE A 97 8.72 -8.84 12.06
N ASN A 98 9.37 -7.99 12.87
CA ASN A 98 10.21 -6.91 12.37
C ASN A 98 11.54 -7.39 11.79
N ASP A 99 11.94 -8.61 12.11
CA ASP A 99 13.18 -9.21 11.62
C ASP A 99 12.98 -9.98 10.31
N LEU A 100 11.72 -10.24 9.94
CA LEU A 100 11.39 -11.02 8.74
C LEU A 100 11.86 -10.30 7.45
N PRO A 101 12.37 -11.03 6.46
CA PRO A 101 12.72 -10.50 5.16
C PRO A 101 11.50 -9.91 4.44
N GLU A 102 11.62 -8.66 4.03
CA GLU A 102 10.60 -7.93 3.30
C GLU A 102 10.73 -8.17 1.79
N VAL A 103 9.64 -8.59 1.16
CA VAL A 103 9.51 -8.67 -0.30
C VAL A 103 9.15 -7.31 -0.88
N CYS A 104 8.13 -6.70 -0.32
CA CYS A 104 7.71 -5.34 -0.67
C CYS A 104 6.78 -4.77 0.42
N THR A 105 6.69 -3.46 0.44
CA THR A 105 5.85 -2.72 1.38
C THR A 105 5.16 -1.56 0.67
N PHE A 106 3.96 -1.20 1.12
CA PHE A 106 3.16 -0.14 0.52
C PHE A 106 2.58 0.77 1.61
N PRO A 107 2.71 2.10 1.51
CA PRO A 107 2.17 3.00 2.51
C PRO A 107 0.64 2.97 2.49
N LEU A 108 0.00 2.85 3.65
CA LEU A 108 -1.45 2.84 3.81
C LEU A 108 -2.00 4.17 4.31
N CYS A 109 -1.53 4.59 5.46
CA CYS A 109 -1.95 5.81 6.15
C CYS A 109 -0.88 6.29 7.12
N TYR A 110 -1.14 7.35 7.86
CA TYR A 110 -0.27 7.86 8.92
C TYR A 110 -1.06 8.04 10.23
N GLU A 111 -0.34 8.14 11.34
CA GLU A 111 -0.95 8.35 12.66
C GLU A 111 -1.73 9.66 12.70
N GLY A 112 -2.98 9.59 13.13
CA GLY A 112 -3.91 10.74 13.13
C GLY A 112 -4.86 10.79 11.94
N SER A 113 -4.56 10.09 10.83
CA SER A 113 -5.56 9.86 9.80
C SER A 113 -6.55 8.79 10.26
N ASP A 114 -7.78 8.85 9.76
CA ASP A 114 -8.71 7.74 9.93
C ASP A 114 -8.16 6.53 9.18
N GLU A 115 -7.66 5.52 9.92
CA GLU A 115 -7.07 4.30 9.35
C GLU A 115 -8.00 3.59 8.37
N PHE A 116 -9.29 3.85 8.47
CA PHE A 116 -10.33 3.24 7.64
C PHE A 116 -10.60 4.00 6.34
N GLU A 117 -10.11 5.25 6.24
CA GLU A 117 -10.31 6.07 5.04
C GLU A 117 -9.68 5.48 3.77
N MET A 118 -8.68 4.60 3.92
CA MET A 118 -8.00 3.98 2.77
C MET A 118 -8.51 2.57 2.45
N THR A 119 -9.40 1.98 3.25
CA THR A 119 -9.78 0.56 3.12
C THR A 119 -10.44 0.24 1.79
N TYR A 120 -11.17 1.18 1.20
CA TYR A 120 -11.77 1.04 -0.12
C TYR A 120 -10.74 0.90 -1.26
N LYS A 121 -9.46 1.27 -1.03
CA LYS A 121 -8.34 1.15 -1.97
C LYS A 121 -7.62 -0.20 -1.86
N LEU A 122 -7.86 -0.98 -0.80
CA LEU A 122 -7.20 -2.28 -0.59
C LEU A 122 -7.30 -3.24 -1.79
N PRO A 123 -8.41 -3.34 -2.53
CA PRO A 123 -8.44 -4.21 -3.70
C PRO A 123 -7.37 -3.91 -4.74
N ALA A 124 -7.10 -2.62 -4.99
CA ALA A 124 -6.05 -2.22 -5.93
C ALA A 124 -4.65 -2.37 -5.33
N ILE A 125 -4.48 -2.10 -4.03
CA ILE A 125 -3.21 -2.32 -3.33
C ILE A 125 -2.83 -3.81 -3.38
N ILE A 126 -3.77 -4.73 -3.12
CA ILE A 126 -3.51 -6.17 -3.23
C ILE A 126 -3.23 -6.59 -4.68
N ALA A 127 -3.94 -6.03 -5.65
CA ALA A 127 -3.64 -6.27 -7.06
C ALA A 127 -2.23 -5.78 -7.43
N PHE A 128 -1.80 -4.62 -6.88
CA PHE A 128 -0.43 -4.14 -7.02
C PHE A 128 0.58 -5.13 -6.44
N PHE A 129 0.38 -5.62 -5.20
CA PHE A 129 1.27 -6.63 -4.60
C PHE A 129 1.39 -7.86 -5.49
N ASN A 130 0.27 -8.36 -6.00
CA ASN A 130 0.23 -9.53 -6.87
C ASN A 130 1.06 -9.31 -8.15
N LYS A 131 0.86 -8.17 -8.83
CA LYS A 131 1.62 -7.79 -10.03
C LYS A 131 3.10 -7.55 -9.73
N HIS A 132 3.42 -6.90 -8.60
CA HIS A 132 4.79 -6.56 -8.22
C HIS A 132 5.62 -7.80 -7.93
N VAL A 133 5.07 -8.76 -7.18
CA VAL A 133 5.74 -10.03 -6.90
C VAL A 133 6.02 -10.81 -8.19
N GLN A 134 5.09 -10.84 -9.13
CA GLN A 134 5.33 -11.43 -10.46
C GLN A 134 6.43 -10.69 -11.23
N ALA A 135 6.46 -9.36 -11.13
CA ALA A 135 7.50 -8.56 -11.77
C ALA A 135 8.88 -8.81 -11.17
N ILE A 136 8.99 -9.08 -9.86
CA ILE A 136 10.25 -9.45 -9.18
C ILE A 136 10.84 -10.73 -9.78
N GLN A 137 10.04 -11.72 -10.13
CA GLN A 137 10.52 -12.95 -10.76
C GLN A 137 11.23 -12.66 -12.10
N SER A 138 10.69 -11.72 -12.87
CA SER A 138 11.27 -11.32 -14.17
C SER A 138 12.40 -10.30 -14.02
N ASN A 139 12.41 -9.55 -12.94
CA ASN A 139 13.39 -8.50 -12.64
C ASN A 139 13.72 -8.46 -11.14
N PRO A 140 14.66 -9.29 -10.66
CA PRO A 140 15.03 -9.34 -9.23
C PRO A 140 15.57 -8.03 -8.65
N ALA A 141 16.00 -7.09 -9.50
CA ALA A 141 16.45 -5.77 -9.05
C ALA A 141 15.33 -4.98 -8.35
N LEU A 142 14.06 -5.32 -8.60
CA LEU A 142 12.91 -4.71 -7.93
C LEU A 142 12.88 -4.95 -6.41
N LEU A 143 13.48 -6.03 -5.91
CA LEU A 143 13.64 -6.28 -4.46
C LEU A 143 14.44 -5.18 -3.75
N LYS A 144 15.35 -4.52 -4.48
CA LYS A 144 16.19 -3.44 -3.94
C LYS A 144 15.69 -2.06 -4.34
N ASP A 145 14.55 -1.99 -5.01
CA ASP A 145 13.98 -0.76 -5.52
C ASP A 145 13.28 0.04 -4.42
N LYS A 146 14.10 0.69 -3.60
CA LYS A 146 13.59 1.58 -2.55
C LYS A 146 12.76 2.70 -3.17
N LYS A 147 11.61 2.98 -2.56
CA LYS A 147 10.68 4.06 -2.95
C LYS A 147 10.06 3.87 -4.35
N PHE A 148 9.94 2.64 -4.85
CA PHE A 148 9.35 2.36 -6.16
C PHE A 148 9.98 3.17 -7.32
N ALA A 149 11.28 3.47 -7.24
CA ALA A 149 11.98 4.31 -8.21
C ALA A 149 11.92 3.76 -9.64
N SER A 150 11.82 2.43 -9.82
CA SER A 150 11.65 1.79 -11.13
C SER A 150 10.30 2.13 -11.77
N TYR A 151 9.27 2.37 -10.97
CA TYR A 151 7.95 2.77 -11.47
C TYR A 151 7.93 4.24 -11.89
N THR A 152 8.64 5.11 -11.18
CA THR A 152 8.74 6.53 -11.51
C THR A 152 9.60 6.79 -12.74
N LYS A 153 10.67 5.99 -12.95
CA LYS A 153 11.55 6.11 -14.13
C LYS A 153 10.88 5.64 -15.42
N LYS A 154 10.04 4.62 -15.34
CA LYS A 154 9.19 4.20 -16.45
C LYS A 154 7.94 5.08 -16.45
N LYS A 155 8.05 6.32 -16.95
CA LYS A 155 6.88 7.17 -17.21
C LYS A 155 5.99 6.44 -18.22
N LYS A 156 5.17 5.52 -17.72
CA LYS A 156 4.05 4.99 -18.50
C LYS A 156 3.22 6.19 -18.88
N SER A 157 2.95 6.33 -20.17
CA SER A 157 2.06 7.36 -20.64
C SER A 157 0.74 7.25 -19.87
N ILE A 158 0.34 8.30 -19.17
CA ILE A 158 -0.99 8.44 -18.58
C ILE A 158 -2.00 8.98 -19.60
N SER A 159 -1.53 9.21 -20.82
CA SER A 159 -2.36 9.61 -21.95
C SER A 159 -3.46 8.58 -22.22
N GLY A 160 -4.68 9.05 -22.37
CA GLY A 160 -5.84 8.18 -22.56
C GLY A 160 -6.36 7.49 -21.30
N LYS A 161 -5.73 7.73 -20.15
CA LYS A 161 -6.22 7.26 -18.85
C LYS A 161 -7.06 8.32 -18.16
N THR A 162 -7.95 7.87 -17.29
CA THR A 162 -8.73 8.75 -16.40
C THR A 162 -8.17 8.64 -14.99
N ILE A 163 -7.73 9.76 -14.44
CA ILE A 163 -7.25 9.85 -13.06
C ILE A 163 -8.42 10.25 -12.17
N TYR A 164 -8.76 9.38 -11.25
CA TYR A 164 -9.83 9.61 -10.28
C TYR A 164 -9.26 10.17 -8.99
N LEU A 165 -9.88 11.23 -8.51
CA LEU A 165 -9.63 11.88 -7.22
C LEU A 165 -10.90 11.79 -6.38
N VAL A 166 -10.77 11.90 -5.06
CA VAL A 166 -11.91 12.05 -4.15
C VAL A 166 -11.90 13.47 -3.62
N LYS A 167 -13.05 14.12 -3.65
CA LYS A 167 -13.20 15.52 -3.29
C LYS A 167 -12.68 15.83 -1.89
N ASP A 168 -13.06 15.02 -0.91
CA ASP A 168 -12.69 15.22 0.50
C ASP A 168 -11.23 14.82 0.82
N GLU A 169 -10.53 14.19 -0.13
CA GLU A 169 -9.11 13.83 0.02
C GLU A 169 -8.17 14.83 -0.65
N GLN A 170 -8.72 15.85 -1.30
CA GLN A 170 -7.91 16.91 -1.91
C GLN A 170 -7.49 17.94 -0.88
N SER A 171 -6.27 18.44 -1.00
CA SER A 171 -5.79 19.53 -0.18
C SER A 171 -6.62 20.79 -0.41
N PRO A 172 -7.04 21.51 0.64
CA PRO A 172 -7.72 22.79 0.47
C PRO A 172 -6.81 23.89 -0.12
N LEU A 173 -5.48 23.70 -0.10
CA LEU A 173 -4.50 24.66 -0.61
C LEU A 173 -4.09 24.41 -2.06
N PHE A 174 -4.37 23.20 -2.61
CA PHE A 174 -3.96 22.80 -3.94
C PHE A 174 -5.12 22.23 -4.73
N ASP A 175 -5.28 22.70 -5.95
CA ASP A 175 -6.20 22.09 -6.93
C ASP A 175 -5.44 21.00 -7.69
N GLU A 176 -5.40 19.78 -7.13
CA GLU A 176 -4.69 18.65 -7.75
C GLU A 176 -5.22 18.33 -9.14
N ALA A 177 -6.49 18.54 -9.40
CA ALA A 177 -7.07 18.32 -10.74
C ALA A 177 -6.49 19.28 -11.78
N SER A 178 -6.37 20.55 -11.42
CA SER A 178 -5.74 21.57 -12.28
C SER A 178 -4.25 21.32 -12.46
N GLU A 179 -3.54 20.95 -11.38
CA GLU A 179 -2.11 20.63 -11.47
C GLU A 179 -1.84 19.41 -12.37
N ILE A 180 -2.60 18.33 -12.21
CA ILE A 180 -2.45 17.13 -13.05
C ILE A 180 -2.73 17.49 -14.50
N SER A 181 -3.78 18.27 -14.77
CA SER A 181 -4.14 18.70 -16.12
C SER A 181 -3.08 19.62 -16.75
N ALA A 182 -2.43 20.46 -15.96
CA ALA A 182 -1.33 21.31 -16.42
C ALA A 182 -0.07 20.50 -16.80
N ILE A 183 0.25 19.46 -16.00
CA ILE A 183 1.41 18.59 -16.25
C ILE A 183 1.18 17.67 -17.45
N ASN A 184 -0.04 17.16 -17.63
CA ASN A 184 -0.39 16.29 -18.73
C ASN A 184 -1.80 16.59 -19.27
N PRO A 185 -1.94 17.50 -20.25
CA PRO A 185 -3.23 17.87 -20.82
C PRO A 185 -4.00 16.74 -21.52
N LEU A 186 -3.33 15.60 -21.78
CA LEU A 186 -3.96 14.43 -22.39
C LEU A 186 -4.54 13.46 -21.36
N ALA A 187 -4.27 13.66 -20.08
CA ALA A 187 -4.91 12.91 -19.00
C ALA A 187 -6.30 13.50 -18.73
N LYS A 188 -7.27 12.62 -18.57
CA LYS A 188 -8.58 13.03 -18.07
C LYS A 188 -8.55 12.99 -16.54
N VAL A 189 -9.10 13.99 -15.88
CA VAL A 189 -9.27 14.00 -14.43
C VAL A 189 -10.76 13.93 -14.12
N SER A 190 -11.13 13.09 -13.19
CA SER A 190 -12.49 12.91 -12.70
C SER A 190 -12.50 12.99 -11.19
N VAL A 191 -13.25 13.90 -10.61
CA VAL A 191 -13.39 14.04 -9.16
C VAL A 191 -14.65 13.32 -8.72
N CYS A 192 -14.48 12.29 -7.88
CA CYS A 192 -15.57 11.58 -7.23
C CYS A 192 -16.06 12.40 -6.03
N GLU A 193 -17.37 12.43 -5.82
CA GLU A 193 -17.97 13.14 -4.68
C GLU A 193 -17.55 12.54 -3.34
N ASP A 194 -17.41 11.22 -3.30
CA ASP A 194 -17.07 10.49 -2.08
C ASP A 194 -16.21 9.24 -2.37
N ARG A 195 -15.74 8.60 -1.31
CA ARG A 195 -14.94 7.37 -1.33
C ARG A 195 -15.70 6.17 -1.88
N ASP A 196 -16.99 6.11 -1.66
CA ASP A 196 -17.84 5.03 -2.17
C ASP A 196 -17.91 5.06 -3.71
N ALA A 197 -17.99 6.24 -4.29
CA ALA A 197 -17.98 6.41 -5.74
C ALA A 197 -16.65 5.89 -6.33
N LEU A 198 -15.50 6.28 -5.78
CA LEU A 198 -14.21 5.76 -6.22
C LEU A 198 -14.06 4.25 -5.92
N GLY A 199 -14.54 3.79 -4.77
CA GLY A 199 -14.53 2.36 -4.43
C GLY A 199 -15.30 1.50 -5.44
N LYS A 200 -16.39 2.02 -6.02
CA LYS A 200 -17.11 1.35 -7.11
C LYS A 200 -16.27 1.26 -8.39
N VAL A 201 -15.55 2.31 -8.76
CA VAL A 201 -14.61 2.32 -9.91
C VAL A 201 -13.54 1.25 -9.73
N ILE A 202 -12.90 1.21 -8.56
CA ILE A 202 -11.85 0.23 -8.23
C ILE A 202 -12.40 -1.20 -8.29
N ARG A 203 -13.56 -1.45 -7.66
CA ARG A 203 -14.16 -2.80 -7.64
C ARG A 203 -14.59 -3.29 -9.03
N ARG A 204 -14.97 -2.39 -9.93
CA ARG A 204 -15.34 -2.72 -11.32
C ARG A 204 -14.12 -2.97 -12.20
N LYS A 205 -12.92 -2.64 -11.72
CA LYS A 205 -11.66 -2.73 -12.51
C LYS A 205 -11.81 -2.00 -13.84
N GLU A 206 -12.28 -0.76 -13.80
CA GLU A 206 -12.48 0.03 -15.02
C GLU A 206 -11.17 0.15 -15.80
N ALA A 207 -11.24 -0.17 -17.10
CA ALA A 207 -10.08 -0.07 -17.96
C ALA A 207 -9.60 1.39 -18.05
N ASN A 208 -8.28 1.57 -18.01
CA ASN A 208 -7.64 2.90 -18.06
C ASN A 208 -7.95 3.82 -16.86
N ALA A 209 -8.52 3.30 -15.78
CA ALA A 209 -8.65 4.06 -14.53
C ALA A 209 -7.32 4.10 -13.80
N LEU A 210 -6.96 5.28 -13.33
CA LEU A 210 -5.92 5.50 -12.32
C LEU A 210 -6.58 6.22 -11.15
N PHE A 211 -6.09 6.00 -9.96
CA PHE A 211 -6.56 6.76 -8.80
C PHE A 211 -5.38 7.15 -7.92
N LEU A 212 -5.53 8.32 -7.32
CA LEU A 212 -4.50 8.90 -6.46
C LEU A 212 -4.65 8.32 -5.05
N HIS A 213 -3.55 7.83 -4.51
CA HIS A 213 -3.42 7.45 -3.12
C HIS A 213 -2.41 8.39 -2.46
N ILE A 214 -2.87 9.12 -1.46
CA ILE A 214 -2.06 10.10 -0.72
C ILE A 214 -1.88 9.57 0.69
N VAL A 215 -0.64 9.56 1.17
CA VAL A 215 -0.28 9.23 2.55
C VAL A 215 0.70 10.29 3.03
N GLY A 216 0.28 11.10 3.97
CA GLY A 216 1.07 12.19 4.52
C GLY A 216 0.19 13.14 5.31
N TRP A 217 0.81 14.10 5.95
CA TRP A 217 0.10 15.12 6.70
C TRP A 217 -0.71 16.01 5.77
N THR A 218 -1.85 16.46 6.25
CA THR A 218 -2.57 17.54 5.61
C THR A 218 -1.80 18.86 5.79
N ASP A 219 -2.05 19.83 4.93
CA ASP A 219 -1.37 21.14 5.03
C ASP A 219 -1.65 21.85 6.36
N GLU A 220 -2.81 21.60 6.99
CA GLU A 220 -3.17 22.12 8.30
C GLU A 220 -2.32 21.47 9.41
N GLU A 221 -2.05 20.19 9.31
CA GLU A 221 -1.21 19.44 10.27
C GLU A 221 0.29 19.78 10.09
N MET A 222 0.69 20.23 8.90
CA MET A 222 2.05 20.71 8.64
C MET A 222 2.37 22.07 9.28
N VAL A 223 1.39 22.78 9.83
CA VAL A 223 1.58 24.08 10.45
C VAL A 223 1.37 23.97 11.96
N GLN A 224 2.46 23.86 12.72
CA GLN A 224 2.41 24.02 14.18
C GLN A 224 3.00 25.37 14.56
N ASN A 225 2.28 26.13 15.40
CA ASN A 225 2.72 27.45 15.88
C ASN A 225 3.13 28.45 14.77
N GLY A 226 2.52 28.32 13.57
CA GLY A 226 2.82 29.18 12.43
C GLY A 226 4.08 28.80 11.64
N GLU A 227 4.73 27.70 11.98
CA GLU A 227 5.87 27.17 11.23
C GLU A 227 5.48 25.88 10.50
N MET A 228 5.88 25.75 9.23
CA MET A 228 5.70 24.50 8.49
C MET A 228 6.63 23.42 9.04
N ILE A 229 6.04 22.31 9.45
CA ILE A 229 6.79 21.12 9.87
C ILE A 229 6.98 20.22 8.64
N PRO A 230 8.23 19.91 8.27
CA PRO A 230 8.47 19.02 7.14
C PRO A 230 8.02 17.59 7.48
N GLY A 231 7.00 17.10 6.77
CA GLY A 231 6.52 15.73 6.82
C GLY A 231 6.79 14.99 5.51
N ARG A 232 6.69 13.66 5.55
CA ARG A 232 6.76 12.83 4.34
C ARG A 232 5.37 12.69 3.75
N CYS A 233 5.24 12.96 2.47
CA CYS A 233 4.01 12.71 1.73
C CYS A 233 4.28 11.77 0.56
N TYR A 234 3.53 10.67 0.51
CA TYR A 234 3.55 9.73 -0.60
C TYR A 234 2.33 10.02 -1.49
N LYS A 235 2.57 10.41 -2.74
CA LYS A 235 1.53 10.54 -3.77
C LYS A 235 1.74 9.44 -4.82
N ILE A 236 0.84 8.49 -4.88
CA ILE A 236 0.97 7.27 -5.68
C ILE A 236 -0.24 7.15 -6.61
N LEU A 237 0.01 6.98 -7.91
CA LEU A 237 -1.03 6.61 -8.86
C LEU A 237 -1.09 5.07 -8.97
N LEU A 238 -2.24 4.50 -8.66
CA LEU A 238 -2.55 3.07 -8.77
C LEU A 238 -3.45 2.79 -9.98
N ASP A 239 -3.28 1.61 -10.61
CA ASP A 239 -4.08 1.07 -11.70
C ASP A 239 -4.70 -0.31 -11.39
#